data_1dd6165cce7ace1415877893ce8b63d5
#
_entry.id   1dd6165cce7ace1415877893ce8b63d5
#
_cell.length_a   1.000
_cell.length_b   1.000
_cell.length_c   1.000
_cell.angle_alpha   90.00
_cell.angle_beta   90.00
_cell.angle_gamma   90.00
#
_symmetry.space_group_name_H-M   'P 1'
#
loop_
_entity.id
_entity.type
_entity.pdbx_description
1 polymer ?
#
loop_
_entity_poly.entity_id
_entity_poly.type
_entity_poly.pdbx_seq_one_letter_code
_entity_poly.pdbx_strand_id
1 'polypeptide(L)'
;MYKEMMDSIGMIQSIDPELGSAMNEELHRQRQNIELIASENIVSPGVMAAMGSVLTNKYAEGLPGKRYYGGCEFVDKVERIAIERACELFGAKYANVQPHSGAQANLAVYFALLDLGDTVMGMDLSQGGHLSHGSPVNQSGKNYHFVSYGVNEDGFIDYAELEKAVKKHRPKLIVAGASAYPRAIDFEKMAEIAHGYGAYLMVDMAHIAGLVAGGQHQNPMPYADVVTTTTHKTLRGPRGGLILTNNAVLAKRINSAVFPGTQGGPLEHVIASKAVCFGEALQPEFKEYARKIVENAKAMAAQLQARGVKLVSVGTDNHLLLVDLTDEECTGKDLEARLDSVHITANKNTVPGEKRSPFITSGVRLGTPAATTRGMGVEEMKVIADCIADCIYHYDEKKDEISARVLALTEKFPLYE
;
A
#
# COMPACT_ATOMS: atom_id res chain seq x y z
N MET A 1 9.96 -0.94 25.93
CA MET A 1 9.97 -0.23 24.62
C MET A 1 8.57 0.24 24.23
N TYR A 2 7.57 -0.62 23.99
CA TYR A 2 6.21 -0.15 23.67
C TYR A 2 5.55 0.67 24.78
N LYS A 3 5.78 0.30 26.05
CA LYS A 3 5.28 1.05 27.20
C LYS A 3 5.77 2.50 27.21
N GLU A 4 7.06 2.72 26.97
CA GLU A 4 7.67 4.05 26.88
C GLU A 4 7.11 4.90 25.74
N MET A 5 6.74 4.26 24.61
CA MET A 5 6.10 4.96 23.50
C MET A 5 4.65 5.34 23.77
N MET A 6 3.93 4.52 24.53
CA MET A 6 2.58 4.84 24.96
C MET A 6 2.55 5.99 25.98
N ASP A 7 3.64 6.26 26.67
CA ASP A 7 3.77 7.44 27.53
C ASP A 7 3.65 8.75 26.75
N SER A 8 3.92 8.75 25.43
CA SER A 8 3.68 9.92 24.56
C SER A 8 2.21 10.31 24.50
N ILE A 9 1.28 9.34 24.52
CA ILE A 9 -0.17 9.62 24.59
C ILE A 9 -0.52 10.21 25.95
N GLY A 10 0.03 9.68 27.05
CA GLY A 10 -0.15 10.22 28.40
C GLY A 10 0.38 11.65 28.51
N MET A 11 1.53 11.95 27.90
CA MET A 11 2.06 13.32 27.81
C MET A 11 1.11 14.26 27.05
N ILE A 12 0.60 13.83 25.88
CA ILE A 12 -0.39 14.62 25.13
C ILE A 12 -1.66 14.84 25.96
N GLN A 13 -2.17 13.82 26.62
CA GLN A 13 -3.36 13.91 27.47
C GLN A 13 -3.18 14.89 28.62
N SER A 14 -1.97 15.06 29.15
CA SER A 14 -1.66 16.06 30.19
C SER A 14 -1.65 17.50 29.67
N ILE A 15 -1.39 17.71 28.38
CA ILE A 15 -1.31 19.02 27.72
C ILE A 15 -2.65 19.38 27.06
N ASP A 16 -3.24 18.39 26.40
CA ASP A 16 -4.51 18.47 25.65
C ASP A 16 -5.35 17.23 25.97
N PRO A 17 -6.21 17.29 26.99
CA PRO A 17 -7.00 16.14 27.43
C PRO A 17 -7.97 15.60 26.37
N GLU A 18 -8.54 16.45 25.52
CA GLU A 18 -9.47 16.05 24.47
C GLU A 18 -8.76 15.24 23.39
N LEU A 19 -7.62 15.75 22.88
CA LEU A 19 -6.80 15.05 21.89
C LEU A 19 -6.23 13.74 22.46
N GLY A 20 -5.70 13.78 23.70
CA GLY A 20 -5.16 12.60 24.37
C GLY A 20 -6.21 11.51 24.57
N SER A 21 -7.46 11.87 24.89
CA SER A 21 -8.58 10.92 24.97
C SER A 21 -8.84 10.24 23.63
N ALA A 22 -8.96 11.01 22.53
CA ALA A 22 -9.18 10.47 21.20
C ALA A 22 -8.04 9.53 20.74
N MET A 23 -6.78 9.87 21.08
CA MET A 23 -5.63 9.00 20.78
C MET A 23 -5.69 7.69 21.57
N ASN A 24 -6.13 7.72 22.85
CA ASN A 24 -6.32 6.52 23.64
C ASN A 24 -7.47 5.65 23.11
N GLU A 25 -8.55 6.25 22.66
CA GLU A 25 -9.67 5.54 22.02
C GLU A 25 -9.22 4.81 20.75
N GLU A 26 -8.41 5.47 19.89
CA GLU A 26 -7.85 4.83 18.71
C GLU A 26 -6.87 3.70 19.06
N LEU A 27 -6.02 3.87 20.08
CA LEU A 27 -5.15 2.80 20.57
C LEU A 27 -5.97 1.59 21.05
N HIS A 28 -7.07 1.86 21.76
CA HIS A 28 -7.98 0.83 22.24
C HIS A 28 -8.64 0.08 21.08
N ARG A 29 -9.14 0.82 20.07
CA ARG A 29 -9.68 0.23 18.84
C ARG A 29 -8.67 -0.67 18.15
N GLN A 30 -7.44 -0.21 17.95
CA GLN A 30 -6.39 -1.02 17.30
C GLN A 30 -6.06 -2.29 18.08
N ARG A 31 -6.11 -2.24 19.41
CA ARG A 31 -5.88 -3.41 20.27
C ARG A 31 -6.98 -4.44 20.16
N GLN A 32 -8.24 -4.01 20.09
CA GLN A 32 -9.41 -4.88 20.05
C GLN A 32 -9.74 -5.40 18.65
N ASN A 33 -9.43 -4.64 17.60
CA ASN A 33 -9.80 -5.00 16.24
C ASN A 33 -8.72 -5.83 15.55
N ILE A 34 -9.14 -6.77 14.71
CA ILE A 34 -8.29 -7.43 13.72
C ILE A 34 -8.30 -6.54 12.47
N GLU A 35 -7.14 -5.99 12.11
CA GLU A 35 -6.97 -5.12 10.96
C GLU A 35 -6.73 -5.94 9.68
N LEU A 36 -7.66 -5.89 8.74
CA LEU A 36 -7.61 -6.56 7.44
C LEU A 36 -7.67 -5.58 6.25
N ILE A 37 -7.58 -4.28 6.47
CA ILE A 37 -7.39 -3.33 5.37
C ILE A 37 -6.02 -3.59 4.74
N ALA A 38 -6.00 -4.02 3.48
CA ALA A 38 -4.78 -4.47 2.78
C ALA A 38 -3.69 -3.40 2.65
N SER A 39 -4.05 -2.13 2.82
CA SER A 39 -3.14 -0.97 2.77
C SER A 39 -2.70 -0.47 4.14
N GLU A 40 -3.02 -1.18 5.22
CA GLU A 40 -2.62 -0.83 6.58
C GLU A 40 -1.62 -1.83 7.16
N ASN A 41 -0.85 -1.34 8.12
CA ASN A 41 0.13 -2.14 8.84
C ASN A 41 0.44 -1.51 10.20
N ILE A 42 1.12 -2.26 11.04
CA ILE A 42 1.54 -1.86 12.37
C ILE A 42 3.04 -1.63 12.34
N VAL A 43 3.44 -0.38 12.53
CA VAL A 43 4.86 0.01 12.47
C VAL A 43 5.60 -0.36 13.75
N SER A 44 6.92 -0.48 13.64
CA SER A 44 7.81 -0.71 14.81
C SER A 44 7.89 0.51 15.73
N PRO A 45 8.28 0.32 16.99
CA PRO A 45 8.60 1.43 17.90
C PRO A 45 9.65 2.39 17.35
N GLY A 46 10.65 1.87 16.63
CA GLY A 46 11.69 2.70 16.00
C GLY A 46 11.15 3.63 14.93
N VAL A 47 10.23 3.16 14.11
CA VAL A 47 9.53 3.96 13.09
C VAL A 47 8.73 5.10 13.76
N MET A 48 7.94 4.81 14.80
CA MET A 48 7.19 5.84 15.54
C MET A 48 8.09 6.84 16.27
N ALA A 49 9.17 6.38 16.91
CA ALA A 49 10.10 7.24 17.63
C ALA A 49 10.78 8.24 16.69
N ALA A 50 11.17 7.81 15.49
CA ALA A 50 11.76 8.70 14.49
C ALA A 50 10.77 9.80 14.03
N MET A 51 9.48 9.47 13.91
CA MET A 51 8.41 10.42 13.57
C MET A 51 8.28 11.54 14.61
N GLY A 52 8.42 11.25 15.89
CA GLY A 52 8.33 12.20 17.00
C GLY A 52 9.66 12.92 17.33
N SER A 53 10.67 12.85 16.45
CA SER A 53 12.01 13.37 16.74
C SER A 53 12.13 14.89 16.49
N VAL A 54 13.25 15.48 16.97
CA VAL A 54 13.59 16.89 16.76
C VAL A 54 13.79 17.28 15.31
N LEU A 55 13.89 16.31 14.40
CA LEU A 55 14.00 16.54 12.97
C LEU A 55 12.76 17.24 12.38
N THR A 56 11.63 17.21 13.08
CA THR A 56 10.41 17.97 12.73
C THR A 56 10.66 19.49 12.70
N ASN A 57 11.68 20.00 13.42
CA ASN A 57 11.98 21.43 13.51
C ASN A 57 12.79 21.93 12.31
N LYS A 58 13.35 21.05 11.46
CA LYS A 58 14.34 21.45 10.45
C LYS A 58 13.74 21.66 9.07
N TYR A 59 13.96 22.85 8.52
CA TYR A 59 13.64 23.20 7.13
C TYR A 59 14.84 22.93 6.23
N ALA A 60 14.68 22.08 5.19
CA ALA A 60 15.80 21.56 4.39
C ALA A 60 15.50 21.48 2.88
N GLU A 61 14.95 22.56 2.27
CA GLU A 61 14.72 22.61 0.83
C GLU A 61 16.00 22.31 0.03
N GLY A 62 15.85 21.58 -1.05
CA GLY A 62 16.95 21.08 -1.88
C GLY A 62 17.25 19.60 -1.60
N LEU A 63 18.44 19.16 -1.95
CA LEU A 63 18.92 17.78 -1.81
C LEU A 63 20.14 17.73 -0.90
N PRO A 64 20.53 16.57 -0.35
CA PRO A 64 21.73 16.41 0.48
C PRO A 64 22.99 17.00 -0.19
N GLY A 65 23.64 17.94 0.50
CA GLY A 65 24.81 18.68 0.01
C GLY A 65 24.49 19.81 -0.97
N LYS A 66 23.20 20.05 -1.30
CA LYS A 66 22.73 21.14 -2.18
C LYS A 66 21.47 21.77 -1.60
N ARG A 67 21.54 22.23 -0.35
CA ARG A 67 20.41 22.84 0.36
C ARG A 67 20.35 24.35 0.13
N TYR A 68 19.15 24.88 0.22
CA TYR A 68 18.89 26.32 0.19
C TYR A 68 19.01 26.96 1.58
N TYR A 69 19.14 26.14 2.65
CA TYR A 69 19.21 26.58 4.05
C TYR A 69 20.48 26.09 4.73
N GLY A 70 20.98 26.86 5.71
CA GLY A 70 22.06 26.44 6.58
C GLY A 70 21.65 25.39 7.63
N GLY A 71 22.63 24.80 8.31
CA GLY A 71 22.41 23.85 9.42
C GLY A 71 21.86 22.50 8.98
N CYS A 72 22.14 22.06 7.75
CA CYS A 72 21.63 20.82 7.18
C CYS A 72 22.60 19.64 7.23
N GLU A 73 23.78 19.79 7.85
CA GLU A 73 24.83 18.76 7.86
C GLU A 73 24.36 17.42 8.43
N PHE A 74 23.45 17.42 9.41
CA PHE A 74 22.96 16.20 10.06
C PHE A 74 21.75 15.63 9.36
N VAL A 75 20.79 16.45 8.92
CA VAL A 75 19.66 15.95 8.10
C VAL A 75 20.14 15.43 6.74
N ASP A 76 21.22 15.97 6.19
CA ASP A 76 21.88 15.41 5.02
C ASP A 76 22.39 13.98 5.25
N LYS A 77 22.89 13.66 6.44
CA LYS A 77 23.28 12.30 6.81
C LYS A 77 22.04 11.38 6.89
N VAL A 78 20.98 11.87 7.53
CA VAL A 78 19.73 11.10 7.67
C VAL A 78 19.14 10.78 6.28
N GLU A 79 19.06 11.76 5.41
CA GLU A 79 18.49 11.55 4.07
C GLU A 79 19.39 10.64 3.21
N ARG A 80 20.73 10.76 3.29
CA ARG A 80 21.65 9.83 2.60
C ARG A 80 21.47 8.39 3.09
N ILE A 81 21.34 8.16 4.39
CA ILE A 81 21.07 6.82 4.94
C ILE A 81 19.76 6.25 4.36
N ALA A 82 18.71 7.06 4.28
CA ALA A 82 17.44 6.63 3.70
C ALA A 82 17.58 6.28 2.21
N ILE A 83 18.30 7.12 1.44
CA ILE A 83 18.57 6.89 0.01
C ILE A 83 19.38 5.61 -0.20
N GLU A 84 20.48 5.44 0.53
CA GLU A 84 21.37 4.29 0.42
C GLU A 84 20.64 2.98 0.74
N ARG A 85 19.89 2.95 1.85
CA ARG A 85 19.08 1.80 2.24
C ARG A 85 17.96 1.48 1.24
N ALA A 86 17.30 2.49 0.69
CA ALA A 86 16.28 2.28 -0.35
C ALA A 86 16.90 1.69 -1.63
N CYS A 87 18.06 2.20 -2.05
CA CYS A 87 18.78 1.67 -3.20
C CYS A 87 19.21 0.23 -2.98
N GLU A 88 19.77 -0.10 -1.80
CA GLU A 88 20.19 -1.47 -1.44
C GLU A 88 18.97 -2.42 -1.42
N LEU A 89 17.89 -2.01 -0.74
CA LEU A 89 16.70 -2.83 -0.53
C LEU A 89 16.03 -3.28 -1.84
N PHE A 90 15.98 -2.39 -2.83
CA PHE A 90 15.28 -2.65 -4.09
C PHE A 90 16.22 -2.89 -5.28
N GLY A 91 17.54 -2.77 -5.11
CA GLY A 91 18.52 -2.90 -6.20
C GLY A 91 18.47 -1.72 -7.17
N ALA A 92 18.15 -0.53 -6.68
CA ALA A 92 18.09 0.70 -7.46
C ALA A 92 19.44 1.45 -7.46
N LYS A 93 19.72 2.22 -8.53
CA LYS A 93 20.88 3.12 -8.58
C LYS A 93 20.61 4.49 -7.99
N TYR A 94 19.36 4.94 -8.04
CA TYR A 94 18.91 6.26 -7.60
C TYR A 94 17.58 6.15 -6.86
N ALA A 95 17.48 6.88 -5.75
CA ALA A 95 16.27 7.00 -4.96
C ALA A 95 15.99 8.46 -4.62
N ASN A 96 14.71 8.86 -4.64
CA ASN A 96 14.24 10.09 -4.03
C ASN A 96 13.27 9.73 -2.90
N VAL A 97 13.66 10.06 -1.66
CA VAL A 97 12.93 9.72 -0.42
C VAL A 97 12.04 10.86 0.09
N GLN A 98 12.00 11.98 -0.62
CA GLN A 98 11.28 13.18 -0.21
C GLN A 98 9.76 13.18 -0.48
N PRO A 99 9.16 12.39 -1.40
CA PRO A 99 7.71 12.43 -1.59
C PRO A 99 6.94 12.20 -0.28
N HIS A 100 5.98 13.10 0.00
CA HIS A 100 5.19 13.07 1.22
C HIS A 100 4.18 11.92 1.22
N SER A 101 3.79 11.44 0.04
CA SER A 101 2.87 10.31 -0.14
C SER A 101 3.13 9.58 -1.46
N GLY A 102 2.54 8.37 -1.63
CA GLY A 102 2.59 7.66 -2.91
C GLY A 102 1.92 8.44 -4.04
N ALA A 103 0.81 9.12 -3.78
CA ALA A 103 0.15 9.95 -4.77
C ALA A 103 1.06 11.10 -5.25
N GLN A 104 1.78 11.76 -4.34
CA GLN A 104 2.75 12.80 -4.72
C GLN A 104 3.97 12.23 -5.45
N ALA A 105 4.41 11.01 -5.12
CA ALA A 105 5.45 10.33 -5.88
C ALA A 105 5.00 10.09 -7.34
N ASN A 106 3.78 9.60 -7.54
CA ASN A 106 3.20 9.40 -8.88
C ASN A 106 3.08 10.71 -9.64
N LEU A 107 2.54 11.76 -9.01
CA LEU A 107 2.40 13.08 -9.63
C LEU A 107 3.75 13.71 -10.01
N ALA A 108 4.79 13.53 -9.18
CA ALA A 108 6.14 13.99 -9.50
C ALA A 108 6.71 13.26 -10.73
N VAL A 109 6.44 11.95 -10.88
CA VAL A 109 6.85 11.19 -12.06
C VAL A 109 6.10 11.68 -13.31
N TYR A 110 4.79 11.89 -13.22
CA TYR A 110 4.03 12.45 -14.35
C TYR A 110 4.58 13.84 -14.74
N PHE A 111 4.77 14.73 -13.76
CA PHE A 111 5.33 16.04 -13.98
C PHE A 111 6.74 16.00 -14.61
N ALA A 112 7.55 15.00 -14.24
CA ALA A 112 8.89 14.81 -14.80
C ALA A 112 8.88 14.32 -16.25
N LEU A 113 7.93 13.46 -16.64
CA LEU A 113 8.01 12.68 -17.87
C LEU A 113 7.03 13.12 -18.96
N LEU A 114 5.98 13.85 -18.60
CA LEU A 114 4.84 14.13 -19.45
C LEU A 114 4.60 15.63 -19.60
N ASP A 115 4.01 16.02 -20.72
CA ASP A 115 3.38 17.32 -20.92
C ASP A 115 1.88 17.20 -20.62
N LEU A 116 1.22 18.30 -20.24
CA LEU A 116 -0.21 18.32 -19.98
C LEU A 116 -0.99 17.84 -21.21
N GLY A 117 -1.93 16.93 -20.98
CA GLY A 117 -2.76 16.32 -22.04
C GLY A 117 -2.13 15.09 -22.70
N ASP A 118 -0.92 14.71 -22.35
CA ASP A 118 -0.32 13.47 -22.86
C ASP A 118 -1.16 12.25 -22.53
N THR A 119 -1.15 11.27 -23.44
CA THR A 119 -1.86 10.00 -23.22
C THR A 119 -1.05 9.10 -22.29
N VAL A 120 -1.70 8.62 -21.26
CA VAL A 120 -1.18 7.68 -20.26
C VAL A 120 -2.09 6.47 -20.19
N MET A 121 -1.55 5.30 -19.90
CA MET A 121 -2.35 4.10 -19.69
C MET A 121 -2.18 3.59 -18.27
N GLY A 122 -3.28 3.27 -17.59
CA GLY A 122 -3.30 2.76 -16.21
C GLY A 122 -4.40 1.72 -16.01
N MET A 123 -4.31 0.93 -14.93
CA MET A 123 -5.37 -0.02 -14.61
C MET A 123 -6.65 0.72 -14.21
N ASP A 124 -7.79 0.23 -14.71
CA ASP A 124 -9.12 0.78 -14.38
C ASP A 124 -9.38 0.74 -12.87
N LEU A 125 -9.92 1.84 -12.34
CA LEU A 125 -10.21 1.97 -10.90
C LEU A 125 -11.20 0.90 -10.41
N SER A 126 -12.21 0.57 -11.23
CA SER A 126 -13.22 -0.44 -10.90
C SER A 126 -12.68 -1.87 -10.94
N GLN A 127 -11.50 -2.07 -11.54
CA GLN A 127 -10.86 -3.37 -11.71
C GLN A 127 -9.55 -3.51 -10.90
N GLY A 128 -9.36 -2.64 -9.92
CA GLY A 128 -8.25 -2.71 -8.99
C GLY A 128 -7.20 -1.61 -9.10
N GLY A 129 -7.35 -0.64 -10.01
CA GLY A 129 -6.46 0.51 -10.14
C GLY A 129 -6.45 1.43 -8.92
N HIS A 130 -5.54 2.41 -8.91
CA HIS A 130 -5.47 3.44 -7.87
C HIS A 130 -6.03 4.77 -8.39
N LEU A 131 -6.53 5.63 -7.48
CA LEU A 131 -7.05 6.96 -7.84
C LEU A 131 -6.04 7.80 -8.64
N SER A 132 -4.76 7.74 -8.29
CA SER A 132 -3.69 8.46 -9.01
C SER A 132 -3.26 7.80 -10.34
N HIS A 133 -3.94 6.75 -10.77
CA HIS A 133 -3.76 6.11 -12.09
C HIS A 133 -4.82 6.55 -13.09
N GLY A 134 -5.27 7.82 -13.03
CA GLY A 134 -6.13 8.42 -14.03
C GLY A 134 -7.59 8.60 -13.63
N SER A 135 -7.95 8.47 -12.36
CA SER A 135 -9.32 8.76 -11.92
C SER A 135 -9.71 10.21 -12.30
N PRO A 136 -10.91 10.44 -12.88
CA PRO A 136 -11.35 11.78 -13.30
C PRO A 136 -11.43 12.81 -12.18
N VAL A 137 -11.56 12.36 -10.93
CA VAL A 137 -11.58 13.25 -9.75
C VAL A 137 -10.18 13.52 -9.20
N ASN A 138 -9.18 12.80 -9.67
CA ASN A 138 -7.78 12.95 -9.26
C ASN A 138 -7.04 13.89 -10.22
N GLN A 139 -5.97 14.54 -9.73
CA GLN A 139 -5.12 15.42 -10.53
C GLN A 139 -4.54 14.69 -11.76
N SER A 140 -4.24 13.39 -11.66
CA SER A 140 -3.78 12.58 -12.80
C SER A 140 -4.78 12.59 -13.96
N GLY A 141 -6.04 12.25 -13.70
CA GLY A 141 -7.08 12.24 -14.73
C GLY A 141 -7.53 13.64 -15.19
N LYS A 142 -7.23 14.70 -14.41
CA LYS A 142 -7.50 16.08 -14.82
C LYS A 142 -6.43 16.67 -15.73
N ASN A 143 -5.18 16.26 -15.55
CA ASN A 143 -4.04 16.83 -16.25
C ASN A 143 -3.63 16.03 -17.50
N TYR A 144 -3.93 14.73 -17.53
CA TYR A 144 -3.50 13.82 -18.59
C TYR A 144 -4.68 13.04 -19.17
N HIS A 145 -4.53 12.61 -20.41
CA HIS A 145 -5.52 11.75 -21.07
C HIS A 145 -5.27 10.30 -20.72
N PHE A 146 -5.96 9.79 -19.70
CA PHE A 146 -5.84 8.40 -19.30
C PHE A 146 -6.74 7.47 -20.09
N VAL A 147 -6.15 6.37 -20.56
CA VAL A 147 -6.84 5.21 -21.14
C VAL A 147 -6.66 4.03 -20.19
N SER A 148 -7.75 3.36 -19.86
CA SER A 148 -7.69 2.24 -18.92
C SER A 148 -7.36 0.93 -19.63
N TYR A 149 -6.64 0.05 -18.92
CA TYR A 149 -6.62 -1.38 -19.17
C TYR A 149 -7.25 -2.11 -17.97
N GLY A 150 -7.63 -3.36 -18.14
CA GLY A 150 -8.33 -4.10 -17.10
C GLY A 150 -7.92 -5.56 -17.02
N VAL A 151 -8.83 -6.34 -16.43
CA VAL A 151 -8.71 -7.78 -16.28
C VAL A 151 -9.72 -8.50 -17.19
N ASN A 152 -9.43 -9.76 -17.52
CA ASN A 152 -10.36 -10.64 -18.23
C ASN A 152 -11.50 -11.13 -17.31
N GLU A 153 -12.38 -11.97 -17.84
CA GLU A 153 -13.53 -12.54 -17.09
C GLU A 153 -13.11 -13.38 -15.88
N ASP A 154 -11.90 -13.95 -15.91
CA ASP A 154 -11.33 -14.74 -14.81
C ASP A 154 -10.64 -13.85 -13.75
N GLY A 155 -10.59 -12.53 -13.95
CA GLY A 155 -9.98 -11.58 -13.02
C GLY A 155 -8.45 -11.44 -13.16
N PHE A 156 -7.86 -11.84 -14.30
CA PHE A 156 -6.42 -11.69 -14.59
C PHE A 156 -6.17 -10.58 -15.60
N ILE A 157 -5.03 -9.88 -15.48
CA ILE A 157 -4.59 -8.90 -16.49
C ILE A 157 -4.43 -9.60 -17.84
N ASP A 158 -5.12 -9.08 -18.86
CA ASP A 158 -5.00 -9.57 -20.22
C ASP A 158 -3.92 -8.77 -20.96
N TYR A 159 -2.72 -9.34 -21.02
CA TYR A 159 -1.57 -8.68 -21.68
C TYR A 159 -1.74 -8.55 -23.20
N ALA A 160 -2.53 -9.41 -23.84
CA ALA A 160 -2.79 -9.32 -25.27
C ALA A 160 -3.74 -8.15 -25.57
N GLU A 161 -4.78 -7.98 -24.78
CA GLU A 161 -5.68 -6.80 -24.90
C GLU A 161 -4.97 -5.51 -24.48
N LEU A 162 -4.09 -5.56 -23.47
CA LEU A 162 -3.23 -4.43 -23.12
C LEU A 162 -2.37 -4.00 -24.32
N GLU A 163 -1.69 -4.95 -24.98
CA GLU A 163 -0.85 -4.64 -26.14
C GLU A 163 -1.65 -4.02 -27.29
N LYS A 164 -2.84 -4.57 -27.58
CA LYS A 164 -3.77 -3.98 -28.59
C LYS A 164 -4.15 -2.56 -28.24
N ALA A 165 -4.46 -2.29 -26.97
CA ALA A 165 -4.79 -0.96 -26.49
C ALA A 165 -3.60 0.01 -26.60
N VAL A 166 -2.39 -0.42 -26.23
CA VAL A 166 -1.15 0.35 -26.38
C VAL A 166 -0.87 0.69 -27.83
N LYS A 167 -1.01 -0.28 -28.73
CA LYS A 167 -0.86 -0.08 -30.19
C LYS A 167 -1.86 0.96 -30.72
N LYS A 168 -3.10 0.92 -30.24
CA LYS A 168 -4.18 1.83 -30.67
C LYS A 168 -3.96 3.25 -30.15
N HIS A 169 -3.69 3.40 -28.84
CA HIS A 169 -3.71 4.69 -28.16
C HIS A 169 -2.33 5.35 -28.06
N ARG A 170 -1.24 4.62 -28.28
CA ARG A 170 0.14 5.12 -28.27
C ARG A 170 0.46 5.99 -27.04
N PRO A 171 0.26 5.48 -25.80
CA PRO A 171 0.55 6.24 -24.62
C PRO A 171 2.04 6.59 -24.53
N LYS A 172 2.37 7.73 -23.91
CA LYS A 172 3.76 8.08 -23.56
C LYS A 172 4.27 7.34 -22.32
N LEU A 173 3.34 6.91 -21.46
CA LEU A 173 3.65 6.21 -20.22
C LEU A 173 2.57 5.17 -19.92
N ILE A 174 3.00 4.00 -19.49
CA ILE A 174 2.14 2.95 -18.92
C ILE A 174 2.42 2.84 -17.43
N VAL A 175 1.35 2.87 -16.62
CA VAL A 175 1.42 2.67 -15.18
C VAL A 175 0.99 1.24 -14.88
N ALA A 176 1.93 0.43 -14.39
CA ALA A 176 1.66 -0.90 -13.84
C ALA A 176 1.56 -0.82 -12.32
N GLY A 177 0.67 -1.61 -11.72
CA GLY A 177 0.43 -1.62 -10.29
C GLY A 177 -1.04 -1.48 -9.97
N ALA A 178 -1.44 -1.98 -8.80
CA ALA A 178 -2.84 -2.07 -8.42
C ALA A 178 -3.04 -1.95 -6.91
N SER A 179 -4.24 -1.51 -6.52
CA SER A 179 -4.69 -1.42 -5.12
C SER A 179 -5.53 -2.62 -4.69
N ALA A 180 -6.16 -3.33 -5.63
CA ALA A 180 -7.08 -4.43 -5.35
C ALA A 180 -6.95 -5.56 -6.41
N TYR A 181 -5.73 -5.90 -6.78
CA TYR A 181 -5.43 -7.01 -7.68
C TYR A 181 -4.71 -8.13 -6.91
N PRO A 182 -5.34 -9.31 -6.74
CA PRO A 182 -4.81 -10.37 -5.87
C PRO A 182 -3.75 -11.24 -6.54
N ARG A 183 -3.39 -11.02 -7.81
CA ARG A 183 -2.46 -11.86 -8.55
C ARG A 183 -1.12 -11.18 -8.77
N ALA A 184 -0.11 -11.96 -9.12
CA ALA A 184 1.19 -11.44 -9.52
C ALA A 184 1.09 -10.64 -10.84
N ILE A 185 1.85 -9.56 -10.95
CA ILE A 185 1.99 -8.76 -12.17
C ILE A 185 3.33 -9.13 -12.81
N ASP A 186 3.30 -9.44 -14.09
CA ASP A 186 4.49 -9.69 -14.89
C ASP A 186 5.07 -8.37 -15.41
N PHE A 187 6.06 -7.83 -14.70
CA PHE A 187 6.68 -6.55 -15.07
C PHE A 187 7.58 -6.65 -16.29
N GLU A 188 8.14 -7.83 -16.57
CA GLU A 188 8.90 -8.07 -17.78
C GLU A 188 8.01 -7.96 -19.02
N LYS A 189 6.85 -8.62 -18.99
CA LYS A 189 5.86 -8.52 -20.07
C LYS A 189 5.31 -7.12 -20.25
N MET A 190 5.07 -6.40 -19.14
CA MET A 190 4.66 -4.98 -19.16
C MET A 190 5.74 -4.12 -19.85
N ALA A 191 7.03 -4.36 -19.56
CA ALA A 191 8.13 -3.61 -20.15
C ALA A 191 8.29 -3.91 -21.64
N GLU A 192 8.18 -5.18 -22.05
CA GLU A 192 8.18 -5.56 -23.47
C GLU A 192 7.13 -4.78 -24.26
N ILE A 193 5.90 -4.74 -23.73
CA ILE A 193 4.80 -4.01 -24.36
C ILE A 193 5.08 -2.50 -24.37
N ALA A 194 5.43 -1.90 -23.23
CA ALA A 194 5.66 -0.46 -23.14
C ALA A 194 6.79 -0.01 -24.08
N HIS A 195 7.96 -0.61 -23.96
CA HIS A 195 9.14 -0.24 -24.72
C HIS A 195 9.00 -0.58 -26.20
N GLY A 196 8.31 -1.69 -26.55
CA GLY A 196 8.01 -2.06 -27.95
C GLY A 196 7.23 -0.99 -28.71
N TYR A 197 6.51 -0.13 -28.02
CA TYR A 197 5.75 0.97 -28.60
C TYR A 197 6.27 2.36 -28.22
N GLY A 198 7.45 2.45 -27.59
CA GLY A 198 8.14 3.69 -27.25
C GLY A 198 7.57 4.43 -26.05
N ALA A 199 6.78 3.75 -25.21
CA ALA A 199 6.27 4.28 -23.95
C ALA A 199 7.25 4.03 -22.80
N TYR A 200 7.25 4.92 -21.79
CA TYR A 200 7.87 4.62 -20.50
C TYR A 200 7.02 3.60 -19.73
N LEU A 201 7.68 2.74 -18.96
CA LEU A 201 7.03 1.92 -17.93
C LEU A 201 7.28 2.52 -16.55
N MET A 202 6.23 2.97 -15.88
CA MET A 202 6.23 3.30 -14.47
C MET A 202 5.55 2.16 -13.69
N VAL A 203 6.21 1.64 -12.67
CA VAL A 203 5.60 0.66 -11.76
C VAL A 203 5.32 1.31 -10.41
N ASP A 204 4.04 1.39 -10.05
CA ASP A 204 3.61 1.71 -8.68
C ASP A 204 3.47 0.41 -7.89
N MET A 205 4.52 0.08 -7.12
CA MET A 205 4.55 -1.13 -6.30
C MET A 205 4.03 -0.91 -4.87
N ALA A 206 3.28 0.16 -4.62
CA ALA A 206 2.88 0.57 -3.27
C ALA A 206 2.28 -0.56 -2.43
N HIS A 207 1.39 -1.37 -2.99
CA HIS A 207 0.78 -2.49 -2.29
C HIS A 207 1.73 -3.66 -2.03
N ILE A 208 2.66 -3.89 -2.92
CA ILE A 208 3.54 -5.07 -2.90
C ILE A 208 5.00 -4.76 -2.53
N ALA A 209 5.33 -3.51 -2.16
CA ALA A 209 6.72 -3.11 -1.90
C ALA A 209 7.41 -3.97 -0.83
N GLY A 210 6.71 -4.34 0.24
CA GLY A 210 7.24 -5.26 1.25
C GLY A 210 7.43 -6.67 0.73
N LEU A 211 6.57 -7.13 -0.19
CA LEU A 211 6.72 -8.44 -0.84
C LEU A 211 7.90 -8.46 -1.80
N VAL A 212 8.11 -7.37 -2.56
CA VAL A 212 9.28 -7.20 -3.42
C VAL A 212 10.56 -7.19 -2.57
N ALA A 213 10.60 -6.40 -1.50
CA ALA A 213 11.73 -6.34 -0.57
C ALA A 213 12.03 -7.71 0.07
N GLY A 214 10.99 -8.47 0.41
CA GLY A 214 11.10 -9.82 1.00
C GLY A 214 11.26 -10.95 -0.02
N GLY A 215 11.34 -10.65 -1.33
CA GLY A 215 11.53 -11.65 -2.39
C GLY A 215 10.30 -12.53 -2.66
N GLN A 216 9.10 -12.06 -2.31
CA GLN A 216 7.83 -12.78 -2.54
C GLN A 216 7.06 -12.28 -3.77
N HIS A 217 7.56 -11.29 -4.48
CA HIS A 217 7.03 -10.78 -5.74
C HIS A 217 8.19 -10.37 -6.65
N GLN A 218 7.98 -10.43 -7.98
CA GLN A 218 8.95 -9.96 -8.96
C GLN A 218 9.37 -8.51 -8.65
N ASN A 219 10.68 -8.26 -8.65
CA ASN A 219 11.20 -6.91 -8.49
C ASN A 219 11.06 -6.15 -9.82
N PRO A 220 10.39 -4.98 -9.84
CA PRO A 220 10.21 -4.20 -11.07
C PRO A 220 11.46 -3.45 -11.53
N MET A 221 12.48 -3.27 -10.66
CA MET A 221 13.64 -2.43 -10.96
C MET A 221 14.45 -2.82 -12.20
N PRO A 222 14.56 -4.11 -12.59
CA PRO A 222 15.23 -4.49 -13.85
C PRO A 222 14.46 -4.09 -15.11
N TYR A 223 13.16 -3.87 -15.03
CA TYR A 223 12.25 -3.72 -16.16
C TYR A 223 11.69 -2.30 -16.32
N ALA A 224 11.38 -1.63 -15.22
CA ALA A 224 10.73 -0.32 -15.21
C ALA A 224 11.73 0.83 -15.42
N ASP A 225 11.28 1.89 -16.10
CA ASP A 225 12.02 3.15 -16.18
C ASP A 225 12.02 3.90 -14.85
N VAL A 226 10.88 3.88 -14.18
CA VAL A 226 10.67 4.49 -12.86
C VAL A 226 9.79 3.57 -12.01
N VAL A 227 10.14 3.44 -10.74
CA VAL A 227 9.33 2.73 -9.75
C VAL A 227 8.91 3.72 -8.67
N THR A 228 7.63 3.73 -8.33
CA THR A 228 7.10 4.48 -7.19
C THR A 228 6.55 3.53 -6.13
N THR A 229 6.51 3.97 -4.89
CA THR A 229 5.84 3.23 -3.82
C THR A 229 5.42 4.13 -2.68
N THR A 230 4.50 3.63 -1.87
CA THR A 230 4.31 4.08 -0.48
C THR A 230 5.25 3.32 0.45
N THR A 231 5.47 3.85 1.64
CA THR A 231 6.32 3.21 2.65
C THR A 231 5.54 2.51 3.77
N HIS A 232 4.22 2.69 3.85
CA HIS A 232 3.38 2.34 5.01
C HIS A 232 2.45 1.13 4.84
N LYS A 233 2.53 0.38 3.74
CA LYS A 233 1.68 -0.80 3.49
C LYS A 233 2.45 -2.08 3.84
N THR A 234 2.65 -2.98 2.90
CA THR A 234 3.45 -4.21 3.13
C THR A 234 4.88 -3.91 3.58
N LEU A 235 5.44 -2.75 3.25
CA LEU A 235 6.78 -2.34 3.66
C LEU A 235 6.86 -1.97 5.16
N ARG A 236 5.73 -1.73 5.83
CA ARG A 236 5.62 -1.53 7.28
C ARG A 236 6.40 -0.31 7.82
N GLY A 237 6.42 0.78 7.06
CA GLY A 237 7.09 2.02 7.44
C GLY A 237 6.12 3.18 7.72
N PRO A 238 6.64 4.41 7.83
CA PRO A 238 5.82 5.60 8.02
C PRO A 238 4.99 5.90 6.78
N ARG A 239 3.92 6.67 6.93
CA ARG A 239 3.17 7.20 5.79
C ARG A 239 4.05 8.15 5.00
N GLY A 240 4.32 7.80 3.74
CA GLY A 240 5.19 8.53 2.85
C GLY A 240 5.29 7.86 1.48
N GLY A 241 6.06 8.47 0.58
CA GLY A 241 6.35 7.97 -0.76
C GLY A 241 7.84 7.80 -1.01
N LEU A 242 8.16 7.10 -2.09
CA LEU A 242 9.52 6.83 -2.55
C LEU A 242 9.49 6.71 -4.09
N ILE A 243 10.52 7.23 -4.75
CA ILE A 243 10.72 7.07 -6.20
C ILE A 243 12.10 6.47 -6.44
N LEU A 244 12.18 5.46 -7.29
CA LEU A 244 13.38 4.73 -7.63
C LEU A 244 13.58 4.70 -9.15
N THR A 245 14.83 4.74 -9.61
CA THR A 245 15.17 4.54 -11.02
C THR A 245 16.62 4.08 -11.19
N ASN A 246 16.89 3.39 -12.29
CA ASN A 246 18.27 3.03 -12.70
C ASN A 246 18.85 4.03 -13.70
N ASN A 247 18.08 5.03 -14.15
CA ASN A 247 18.46 5.98 -15.18
C ASN A 247 18.87 7.34 -14.56
N ALA A 248 20.13 7.74 -14.75
CA ALA A 248 20.68 8.98 -14.21
C ALA A 248 19.99 10.26 -14.74
N VAL A 249 19.49 10.23 -15.98
CA VAL A 249 18.79 11.37 -16.59
C VAL A 249 17.41 11.50 -15.94
N LEU A 250 16.69 10.39 -15.80
CA LEU A 250 15.38 10.38 -15.13
C LEU A 250 15.52 10.77 -13.66
N ALA A 251 16.54 10.30 -12.96
CA ALA A 251 16.80 10.70 -11.57
C ALA A 251 16.92 12.21 -11.40
N LYS A 252 17.63 12.89 -12.31
CA LYS A 252 17.74 14.37 -12.29
C LYS A 252 16.39 15.05 -12.53
N ARG A 253 15.62 14.56 -13.52
CA ARG A 253 14.29 15.11 -13.83
C ARG A 253 13.32 14.90 -12.66
N ILE A 254 13.32 13.72 -12.06
CA ILE A 254 12.51 13.37 -10.90
C ILE A 254 12.86 14.24 -9.69
N ASN A 255 14.15 14.43 -9.41
CA ASN A 255 14.59 15.29 -8.31
C ASN A 255 14.09 16.73 -8.49
N SER A 256 14.18 17.28 -9.71
CA SER A 256 13.64 18.61 -10.04
C SER A 256 12.10 18.65 -9.97
N ALA A 257 11.44 17.58 -10.34
CA ALA A 257 9.98 17.47 -10.27
C ALA A 257 9.48 17.38 -8.82
N VAL A 258 10.19 16.68 -7.94
CA VAL A 258 9.89 16.66 -6.50
C VAL A 258 10.14 18.04 -5.90
N PHE A 259 11.35 18.56 -6.02
CA PHE A 259 11.69 19.89 -5.55
C PHE A 259 12.50 20.65 -6.62
N PRO A 260 12.06 21.86 -7.02
CA PRO A 260 10.91 22.63 -6.52
C PRO A 260 9.58 22.38 -7.23
N GLY A 261 9.47 21.34 -8.08
CA GLY A 261 8.34 21.18 -9.01
C GLY A 261 6.98 20.95 -8.33
N THR A 262 6.91 20.03 -7.37
CA THR A 262 5.63 19.62 -6.74
C THR A 262 5.61 19.74 -5.22
N GLN A 263 6.77 19.93 -4.57
CA GLN A 263 6.91 20.06 -3.12
C GLN A 263 7.85 21.21 -2.76
N GLY A 264 7.75 21.68 -1.49
CA GLY A 264 8.72 22.56 -0.82
C GLY A 264 9.65 21.76 0.08
N GLY A 265 9.77 22.15 1.37
CA GLY A 265 10.65 21.49 2.33
C GLY A 265 10.29 20.02 2.57
N PRO A 266 11.28 19.13 2.59
CA PRO A 266 11.06 17.73 2.91
C PRO A 266 10.72 17.54 4.39
N LEU A 267 10.02 16.44 4.70
CA LEU A 267 9.66 16.06 6.06
C LEU A 267 10.79 15.19 6.65
N GLU A 268 11.81 15.81 7.23
CA GLU A 268 13.02 15.10 7.66
C GLU A 268 12.78 14.05 8.76
N HIS A 269 11.80 14.27 9.64
CA HIS A 269 11.36 13.27 10.63
C HIS A 269 10.71 12.05 9.94
N VAL A 270 9.96 12.24 8.85
CA VAL A 270 9.41 11.13 8.06
C VAL A 270 10.52 10.41 7.29
N ILE A 271 11.51 11.13 6.76
CA ILE A 271 12.67 10.55 6.07
C ILE A 271 13.49 9.70 7.04
N ALA A 272 13.72 10.18 8.27
CA ALA A 272 14.37 9.40 9.33
C ALA A 272 13.59 8.10 9.62
N SER A 273 12.29 8.19 9.71
CA SER A 273 11.41 7.06 9.92
C SER A 273 11.43 6.07 8.74
N LYS A 274 11.51 6.55 7.49
CA LYS A 274 11.78 5.72 6.31
C LYS A 274 13.13 5.01 6.40
N ALA A 275 14.18 5.71 6.87
CA ALA A 275 15.50 5.11 7.05
C ALA A 275 15.48 3.95 8.08
N VAL A 276 14.71 4.09 9.17
CA VAL A 276 14.50 2.99 10.12
C VAL A 276 13.78 1.82 9.44
N CYS A 277 12.66 2.09 8.78
CA CYS A 277 11.88 1.08 8.05
C CYS A 277 12.73 0.30 7.04
N PHE A 278 13.52 0.98 6.21
CA PHE A 278 14.37 0.33 5.23
C PHE A 278 15.48 -0.50 5.90
N GLY A 279 16.03 -0.01 7.02
CA GLY A 279 17.00 -0.77 7.82
C GLY A 279 16.41 -2.06 8.40
N GLU A 280 15.16 -2.03 8.87
CA GLU A 280 14.43 -3.22 9.32
C GLU A 280 14.12 -4.16 8.13
N ALA A 281 13.73 -3.61 6.97
CA ALA A 281 13.41 -4.40 5.80
C ALA A 281 14.63 -5.10 5.15
N LEU A 282 15.84 -4.63 5.41
CA LEU A 282 17.09 -5.27 5.01
C LEU A 282 17.45 -6.48 5.88
N GLN A 283 16.82 -6.69 7.04
CA GLN A 283 17.11 -7.81 7.94
C GLN A 283 16.44 -9.11 7.44
N PRO A 284 17.07 -10.28 7.74
CA PRO A 284 16.51 -11.58 7.35
C PRO A 284 15.08 -11.84 7.86
N GLU A 285 14.74 -11.31 9.03
CA GLU A 285 13.43 -11.44 9.66
C GLU A 285 12.31 -10.82 8.81
N PHE A 286 12.63 -9.81 8.02
CA PHE A 286 11.65 -9.18 7.11
C PHE A 286 11.29 -10.10 5.94
N LYS A 287 12.22 -10.92 5.45
CA LYS A 287 11.95 -11.93 4.40
C LYS A 287 10.97 -12.99 4.93
N GLU A 288 11.17 -13.42 6.16
CA GLU A 288 10.25 -14.36 6.81
C GLU A 288 8.86 -13.73 7.05
N TYR A 289 8.81 -12.48 7.47
CA TYR A 289 7.57 -11.73 7.57
C TYR A 289 6.82 -11.66 6.23
N ALA A 290 7.50 -11.29 5.14
CA ALA A 290 6.90 -11.22 3.82
C ALA A 290 6.38 -12.59 3.34
N ARG A 291 7.12 -13.68 3.62
CA ARG A 291 6.69 -15.05 3.33
C ARG A 291 5.39 -15.40 4.07
N LYS A 292 5.35 -15.08 5.37
CA LYS A 292 4.16 -15.33 6.21
C LYS A 292 2.93 -14.53 5.75
N ILE A 293 3.10 -13.30 5.25
CA ILE A 293 1.99 -12.52 4.68
C ILE A 293 1.30 -13.30 3.58
N VAL A 294 2.08 -13.81 2.61
CA VAL A 294 1.53 -14.55 1.46
C VAL A 294 0.93 -15.89 1.89
N GLU A 295 1.59 -16.59 2.79
CA GLU A 295 1.09 -17.86 3.36
C GLU A 295 -0.26 -17.67 4.08
N ASN A 296 -0.35 -16.63 4.90
CA ASN A 296 -1.57 -16.23 5.59
C ASN A 296 -2.70 -15.87 4.62
N ALA A 297 -2.40 -15.10 3.58
CA ALA A 297 -3.40 -14.74 2.57
C ALA A 297 -3.93 -15.96 1.82
N LYS A 298 -3.05 -16.90 1.45
CA LYS A 298 -3.45 -18.17 0.82
C LYS A 298 -4.30 -19.05 1.74
N ALA A 299 -3.94 -19.12 3.02
CA ALA A 299 -4.71 -19.89 4.00
C ALA A 299 -6.11 -19.30 4.22
N MET A 300 -6.22 -17.98 4.34
CA MET A 300 -7.50 -17.27 4.44
C MET A 300 -8.35 -17.51 3.19
N ALA A 301 -7.76 -17.39 1.99
CA ALA A 301 -8.45 -17.64 0.72
C ALA A 301 -8.99 -19.07 0.64
N ALA A 302 -8.18 -20.07 0.96
CA ALA A 302 -8.58 -21.47 0.93
C ALA A 302 -9.73 -21.76 1.92
N GLN A 303 -9.68 -21.20 3.12
CA GLN A 303 -10.73 -21.39 4.12
C GLN A 303 -12.03 -20.69 3.72
N LEU A 304 -11.98 -19.46 3.18
CA LEU A 304 -13.17 -18.77 2.65
C LEU A 304 -13.83 -19.57 1.53
N GLN A 305 -13.04 -20.11 0.59
CA GLN A 305 -13.54 -20.97 -0.48
C GLN A 305 -14.16 -22.27 0.06
N ALA A 306 -13.55 -22.91 1.07
CA ALA A 306 -14.11 -24.10 1.73
C ALA A 306 -15.45 -23.79 2.42
N ARG A 307 -15.70 -22.54 2.81
CA ARG A 307 -16.96 -22.04 3.35
C ARG A 307 -17.94 -21.57 2.25
N GLY A 308 -17.62 -21.75 0.97
CA GLY A 308 -18.47 -21.35 -0.16
C GLY A 308 -18.36 -19.87 -0.57
N VAL A 309 -17.46 -19.09 0.04
CA VAL A 309 -17.26 -17.68 -0.32
C VAL A 309 -16.50 -17.57 -1.64
N LYS A 310 -17.08 -16.85 -2.59
CA LYS A 310 -16.47 -16.60 -3.91
C LYS A 310 -15.36 -15.53 -3.80
N LEU A 311 -14.25 -15.79 -4.47
CA LEU A 311 -13.11 -14.85 -4.55
C LEU A 311 -12.84 -14.49 -6.00
N VAL A 312 -12.53 -13.22 -6.26
CA VAL A 312 -12.05 -12.76 -7.56
C VAL A 312 -10.74 -13.49 -7.90
N SER A 313 -10.60 -13.92 -9.14
CA SER A 313 -9.48 -14.73 -9.67
C SER A 313 -9.22 -16.05 -8.90
N VAL A 314 -10.20 -16.55 -8.15
CA VAL A 314 -10.13 -17.85 -7.45
C VAL A 314 -8.94 -17.96 -6.49
N GLY A 315 -8.60 -16.87 -5.76
CA GLY A 315 -7.54 -16.87 -4.74
C GLY A 315 -6.57 -15.72 -4.82
N THR A 316 -5.33 -15.92 -4.33
CA THR A 316 -4.32 -14.87 -4.27
C THR A 316 -2.90 -15.40 -4.43
N ASP A 317 -2.01 -14.56 -5.00
CA ASP A 317 -0.57 -14.77 -5.07
C ASP A 317 0.20 -13.82 -4.14
N ASN A 318 -0.49 -12.84 -3.51
CA ASN A 318 0.13 -11.78 -2.73
C ASN A 318 -0.47 -11.62 -1.33
N HIS A 319 -0.57 -10.40 -0.80
CA HIS A 319 -1.00 -10.07 0.55
C HIS A 319 -2.50 -9.82 0.69
N LEU A 320 -3.24 -9.73 -0.40
CA LEU A 320 -4.66 -9.39 -0.39
C LEU A 320 -5.49 -10.41 -1.14
N LEU A 321 -6.76 -10.44 -0.83
CA LEU A 321 -7.80 -11.14 -1.57
C LEU A 321 -9.04 -10.26 -1.68
N LEU A 322 -9.85 -10.54 -2.70
CA LEU A 322 -11.06 -9.78 -2.99
C LEU A 322 -12.26 -10.73 -2.96
N VAL A 323 -13.10 -10.59 -1.93
CA VAL A 323 -14.35 -11.32 -1.78
C VAL A 323 -15.33 -10.79 -2.84
N ASP A 324 -16.00 -11.70 -3.54
CA ASP A 324 -17.02 -11.42 -4.54
C ASP A 324 -18.41 -11.81 -4.03
N LEU A 325 -19.25 -10.81 -3.77
CA LEU A 325 -20.62 -10.93 -3.27
C LEU A 325 -21.66 -10.58 -4.36
N THR A 326 -21.26 -10.68 -5.65
CA THR A 326 -22.15 -10.30 -6.77
C THR A 326 -23.46 -11.10 -6.74
N ASP A 327 -23.38 -12.37 -6.39
CA ASP A 327 -24.51 -13.31 -6.37
C ASP A 327 -25.15 -13.45 -4.98
N GLU A 328 -24.68 -12.68 -3.98
CA GLU A 328 -25.14 -12.73 -2.59
C GLU A 328 -26.12 -11.58 -2.28
N GLU A 329 -27.03 -11.81 -1.32
CA GLU A 329 -27.88 -10.74 -0.77
C GLU A 329 -27.05 -9.71 0.01
N CYS A 330 -26.05 -10.19 0.75
CA CYS A 330 -25.10 -9.37 1.48
C CYS A 330 -24.25 -8.54 0.50
N THR A 331 -24.31 -7.22 0.62
CA THR A 331 -23.49 -6.31 -0.21
C THR A 331 -22.12 -6.06 0.39
N GLY A 332 -21.19 -5.45 -0.37
CA GLY A 332 -19.89 -5.03 0.18
C GLY A 332 -20.04 -4.07 1.36
N LYS A 333 -21.01 -3.14 1.29
CA LYS A 333 -21.35 -2.22 2.39
C LYS A 333 -21.87 -2.94 3.63
N ASP A 334 -22.74 -3.94 3.42
CA ASP A 334 -23.30 -4.71 4.55
C ASP A 334 -22.21 -5.52 5.23
N LEU A 335 -21.37 -6.21 4.46
CA LEU A 335 -20.27 -7.00 5.02
C LEU A 335 -19.25 -6.09 5.75
N GLU A 336 -18.87 -4.94 5.18
CA GLU A 336 -18.01 -3.96 5.86
C GLU A 336 -18.58 -3.57 7.22
N ALA A 337 -19.88 -3.24 7.30
CA ALA A 337 -20.53 -2.84 8.54
C ALA A 337 -20.66 -4.00 9.55
N ARG A 338 -20.99 -5.22 9.07
CA ARG A 338 -21.07 -6.42 9.91
C ARG A 338 -19.72 -6.76 10.53
N LEU A 339 -18.63 -6.73 9.73
CA LEU A 339 -17.28 -6.99 10.19
C LEU A 339 -16.83 -5.96 11.24
N ASP A 340 -17.07 -4.67 10.99
CA ASP A 340 -16.74 -3.61 11.96
C ASP A 340 -17.44 -3.82 13.29
N SER A 341 -18.71 -4.22 13.28
CA SER A 341 -19.50 -4.48 14.49
C SER A 341 -19.04 -5.69 15.33
N VAL A 342 -18.15 -6.53 14.79
CA VAL A 342 -17.56 -7.70 15.45
C VAL A 342 -16.04 -7.58 15.57
N HIS A 343 -15.51 -6.37 15.52
CA HIS A 343 -14.08 -6.03 15.69
C HIS A 343 -13.15 -6.56 14.57
N ILE A 344 -13.66 -6.67 13.34
CA ILE A 344 -12.83 -6.92 12.15
C ILE A 344 -12.91 -5.69 11.26
N THR A 345 -11.77 -5.03 11.03
CA THR A 345 -11.69 -3.84 10.17
C THR A 345 -11.31 -4.22 8.75
N ALA A 346 -12.17 -3.93 7.79
CA ALA A 346 -11.95 -4.17 6.36
C ALA A 346 -12.57 -3.03 5.53
N ASN A 347 -12.41 -3.04 4.22
CA ASN A 347 -13.06 -2.06 3.37
C ASN A 347 -13.84 -2.70 2.23
N LYS A 348 -15.05 -2.17 1.95
CA LYS A 348 -15.77 -2.51 0.73
C LYS A 348 -14.95 -2.13 -0.50
N ASN A 349 -15.12 -2.87 -1.58
CA ASN A 349 -14.39 -2.69 -2.83
C ASN A 349 -15.27 -3.10 -4.02
N THR A 350 -15.10 -2.44 -5.16
CA THR A 350 -15.69 -2.92 -6.40
C THR A 350 -15.05 -4.24 -6.83
N VAL A 351 -15.79 -5.06 -7.56
CA VAL A 351 -15.30 -6.27 -8.23
C VAL A 351 -15.31 -6.08 -9.74
N PRO A 352 -14.51 -6.83 -10.51
CA PRO A 352 -14.61 -6.81 -11.97
C PRO A 352 -16.04 -7.11 -12.42
N GLY A 353 -16.57 -6.27 -13.34
CA GLY A 353 -17.96 -6.37 -13.78
C GLY A 353 -19.00 -5.81 -12.78
N GLU A 354 -18.58 -4.98 -11.84
CA GLU A 354 -19.44 -4.35 -10.82
C GLU A 354 -20.72 -3.75 -11.39
N LYS A 355 -21.85 -4.14 -10.81
CA LYS A 355 -23.19 -3.67 -11.20
C LYS A 355 -23.82 -2.74 -10.17
N ARG A 356 -23.33 -2.78 -8.92
CA ARG A 356 -23.82 -1.94 -7.83
C ARG A 356 -23.11 -0.57 -7.84
N SER A 357 -23.70 0.39 -7.18
CA SER A 357 -23.09 1.73 -6.99
C SER A 357 -21.76 1.62 -6.23
N PRO A 358 -20.76 2.49 -6.51
CA PRO A 358 -19.50 2.55 -5.77
C PRO A 358 -19.66 2.77 -4.26
N PHE A 359 -20.82 3.26 -3.81
CA PHE A 359 -21.13 3.42 -2.38
C PHE A 359 -21.65 2.16 -1.70
N ILE A 360 -22.05 1.14 -2.48
CA ILE A 360 -22.59 -0.14 -2.02
C ILE A 360 -21.57 -1.24 -2.28
N THR A 361 -21.13 -1.39 -3.50
CA THR A 361 -20.19 -2.39 -4.04
C THR A 361 -20.66 -3.85 -3.88
N SER A 362 -20.04 -4.73 -4.65
CA SER A 362 -20.26 -6.18 -4.58
C SER A 362 -19.08 -6.92 -3.98
N GLY A 363 -18.13 -6.24 -3.36
CA GLY A 363 -16.97 -6.91 -2.78
C GLY A 363 -16.43 -6.27 -1.51
N VAL A 364 -15.57 -7.03 -0.86
CA VAL A 364 -14.74 -6.57 0.27
C VAL A 364 -13.30 -7.00 0.02
N ARG A 365 -12.36 -6.06 0.15
CA ARG A 365 -10.94 -6.32 0.07
C ARG A 365 -10.41 -6.68 1.46
N LEU A 366 -9.68 -7.78 1.55
CA LEU A 366 -9.06 -8.28 2.77
C LEU A 366 -7.55 -8.37 2.56
N GLY A 367 -6.77 -8.06 3.58
CA GLY A 367 -5.31 -8.15 3.55
C GLY A 367 -4.74 -8.69 4.85
N THR A 368 -3.58 -9.31 4.79
CA THR A 368 -2.96 -9.99 5.92
C THR A 368 -1.74 -9.30 6.55
N PRO A 369 -1.21 -8.16 6.04
CA PRO A 369 0.03 -7.58 6.58
C PRO A 369 -0.05 -7.22 8.06
N ALA A 370 -1.09 -6.50 8.50
CA ALA A 370 -1.23 -6.03 9.88
C ALA A 370 -1.42 -7.20 10.86
N ALA A 371 -2.30 -8.16 10.52
CA ALA A 371 -2.51 -9.37 11.33
C ALA A 371 -1.24 -10.22 11.41
N THR A 372 -0.45 -10.33 10.32
CA THR A 372 0.86 -11.01 10.32
C THR A 372 1.87 -10.29 11.19
N THR A 373 1.92 -8.95 11.14
CA THR A 373 2.79 -8.15 12.04
C THR A 373 2.43 -8.37 13.50
N ARG A 374 1.14 -8.52 13.81
CA ARG A 374 0.63 -8.82 15.15
C ARG A 374 1.03 -10.21 15.65
N GLY A 375 1.50 -11.10 14.77
CA GLY A 375 1.97 -12.44 15.10
C GLY A 375 0.99 -13.57 14.75
N MET A 376 -0.14 -13.25 14.13
CA MET A 376 -1.13 -14.24 13.70
C MET A 376 -0.59 -15.06 12.52
N GLY A 377 -0.85 -16.37 12.54
CA GLY A 377 -0.41 -17.33 11.53
C GLY A 377 -1.59 -17.99 10.80
N VAL A 378 -1.27 -19.07 10.10
CA VAL A 378 -2.22 -19.81 9.24
C VAL A 378 -3.47 -20.26 10.00
N GLU A 379 -3.32 -20.74 11.23
CA GLU A 379 -4.47 -21.24 12.00
C GLU A 379 -5.40 -20.10 12.43
N GLU A 380 -4.83 -18.95 12.81
CA GLU A 380 -5.62 -17.77 13.10
C GLU A 380 -6.33 -17.22 11.84
N MET A 381 -5.67 -17.28 10.67
CA MET A 381 -6.30 -16.90 9.39
C MET A 381 -7.52 -17.78 9.05
N LYS A 382 -7.49 -19.06 9.37
CA LYS A 382 -8.66 -19.94 9.19
C LYS A 382 -9.82 -19.53 10.09
N VAL A 383 -9.54 -19.24 11.37
CA VAL A 383 -10.55 -18.75 12.31
C VAL A 383 -11.16 -17.43 11.86
N ILE A 384 -10.33 -16.50 11.39
CA ILE A 384 -10.78 -15.20 10.85
C ILE A 384 -11.65 -15.42 9.61
N ALA A 385 -11.25 -16.30 8.69
CA ALA A 385 -12.02 -16.61 7.50
C ALA A 385 -13.38 -17.22 7.84
N ASP A 386 -13.44 -18.10 8.86
CA ASP A 386 -14.72 -18.64 9.36
C ASP A 386 -15.63 -17.54 9.93
N CYS A 387 -15.07 -16.59 10.70
CA CYS A 387 -15.80 -15.42 11.19
C CYS A 387 -16.36 -14.56 10.05
N ILE A 388 -15.56 -14.34 8.99
CA ILE A 388 -16.00 -13.59 7.81
C ILE A 388 -17.13 -14.31 7.08
N ALA A 389 -17.01 -15.62 6.87
CA ALA A 389 -18.06 -16.42 6.25
C ALA A 389 -19.36 -16.41 7.08
N ASP A 390 -19.25 -16.51 8.41
CA ASP A 390 -20.40 -16.40 9.30
C ASP A 390 -21.02 -14.98 9.25
N CYS A 391 -20.23 -13.91 9.06
CA CYS A 391 -20.77 -12.57 8.82
C CYS A 391 -21.53 -12.44 7.49
N ILE A 392 -21.18 -13.23 6.47
CA ILE A 392 -21.91 -13.25 5.19
C ILE A 392 -23.23 -14.00 5.35
N TYR A 393 -23.20 -15.24 5.91
CA TYR A 393 -24.28 -16.20 5.82
C TYR A 393 -25.15 -16.33 7.09
N HIS A 394 -24.60 -16.01 8.28
CA HIS A 394 -25.20 -16.31 9.58
C HIS A 394 -25.06 -15.17 10.59
N TYR A 395 -24.94 -13.92 10.12
CA TYR A 395 -24.60 -12.77 10.98
C TYR A 395 -25.57 -12.58 12.15
N ASP A 396 -26.87 -12.55 11.89
CA ASP A 396 -27.89 -12.24 12.92
C ASP A 396 -27.93 -13.30 14.03
N GLU A 397 -27.61 -14.56 13.69
CA GLU A 397 -27.62 -15.68 14.63
C GLU A 397 -26.33 -15.79 15.43
N LYS A 398 -25.17 -15.36 14.86
CA LYS A 398 -23.83 -15.65 15.39
C LYS A 398 -23.03 -14.41 15.77
N LYS A 399 -23.58 -13.21 15.70
CA LYS A 399 -22.85 -11.96 15.95
C LYS A 399 -22.03 -11.97 17.25
N ASP A 400 -22.65 -12.39 18.36
CA ASP A 400 -21.99 -12.40 19.67
C ASP A 400 -20.90 -13.47 19.75
N GLU A 401 -21.13 -14.64 19.13
CA GLU A 401 -20.12 -15.70 19.02
C GLU A 401 -18.91 -15.25 18.19
N ILE A 402 -19.15 -14.60 17.04
CA ILE A 402 -18.10 -14.06 16.19
C ILE A 402 -17.27 -13.02 16.96
N SER A 403 -17.92 -12.07 17.62
CA SER A 403 -17.25 -11.06 18.43
C SER A 403 -16.40 -11.68 19.53
N ALA A 404 -16.90 -12.68 20.24
CA ALA A 404 -16.13 -13.37 21.28
C ALA A 404 -14.90 -14.09 20.71
N ARG A 405 -15.01 -14.73 19.54
CA ARG A 405 -13.88 -15.40 18.86
C ARG A 405 -12.81 -14.38 18.41
N VAL A 406 -13.22 -13.23 17.89
CA VAL A 406 -12.31 -12.16 17.47
C VAL A 406 -11.56 -11.58 18.66
N LEU A 407 -12.27 -11.27 19.75
CA LEU A 407 -11.67 -10.74 20.98
C LEU A 407 -10.68 -11.74 21.61
N ALA A 408 -11.00 -13.04 21.61
CA ALA A 408 -10.08 -14.07 22.09
C ALA A 408 -8.78 -14.13 21.26
N LEU A 409 -8.85 -13.89 19.93
CA LEU A 409 -7.64 -13.79 19.10
C LEU A 409 -6.85 -12.52 19.44
N THR A 410 -7.49 -11.37 19.62
CA THR A 410 -6.79 -10.13 19.95
C THR A 410 -6.15 -10.15 21.32
N GLU A 411 -6.72 -10.85 22.30
CA GLU A 411 -6.13 -11.11 23.62
C GLU A 411 -4.90 -12.04 23.53
N LYS A 412 -4.98 -13.08 22.69
CA LYS A 412 -3.85 -14.01 22.45
C LYS A 412 -2.66 -13.35 21.77
N PHE A 413 -2.90 -12.35 20.95
CA PHE A 413 -1.89 -11.60 20.20
C PHE A 413 -1.99 -10.11 20.53
N PRO A 414 -1.57 -9.70 21.75
CA PRO A 414 -1.69 -8.32 22.19
C PRO A 414 -0.84 -7.36 21.36
N LEU A 415 -1.30 -6.13 21.23
CA LEU A 415 -0.63 -5.09 20.46
C LEU A 415 -0.06 -4.03 21.41
N TYR A 416 1.23 -3.72 21.26
CA TYR A 416 1.93 -2.67 22.03
C TYR A 416 1.99 -2.95 23.54
N GLU A 417 2.25 -4.18 23.94
CA GLU A 417 2.51 -4.59 25.33
C GLU A 417 3.99 -4.82 25.63
#